data_490256857da84072d6264421ea4426c0
#
_entry.id   490256857da84072d6264421ea4426c0
#
_cell.length_a   1.000
_cell.length_b   1.000
_cell.length_c   1.000
_cell.angle_alpha   90.00
_cell.angle_beta   90.00
_cell.angle_gamma   90.00
#
_symmetry.space_group_name_H-M   'P 1'
#
loop_
_entity.id
_entity.type
_entity.pdbx_description
1 polymer ?
#
loop_
_entity_poly.entity_id
_entity_poly.type
_entity_poly.pdbx_seq_one_letter_code
_entity_poly.pdbx_strand_id
1 'polypeptide(L)'
;MTDFTIHTIPGSPFARAVMVALEEKALAWRLAPLAPGSLKQQPHLSRHPFGRMPVVEHGDFTLYETQAILRYIDRLAPKPPLTPADPRAAARMDQLMNISDWYLFQGVGNVIAFQRVVGPRVFGVIPDEAVIAACLPKARTVFDEIARLLGDQAFLAGDAFSLADAMVAPQMDFMAQTPEWTALTAAHPNLVAWLARTNARPSLAATTWDLVAELAKKAA
;
A
#
# COMPACT_ATOMS: atom_id res chain seq x y z
N MET A 1 -19.69 -16.49 4.49
CA MET A 1 -18.61 -15.82 5.25
C MET A 1 -19.04 -14.40 5.49
N THR A 2 -18.74 -13.84 6.64
CA THR A 2 -19.03 -12.43 6.96
C THR A 2 -18.13 -11.54 6.10
N ASP A 3 -18.68 -10.44 5.54
CA ASP A 3 -17.92 -9.53 4.71
C ASP A 3 -16.90 -8.73 5.54
N PHE A 4 -15.77 -8.43 4.94
CA PHE A 4 -14.79 -7.52 5.54
C PHE A 4 -15.29 -6.07 5.45
N THR A 5 -15.18 -5.33 6.55
CA THR A 5 -15.43 -3.88 6.57
C THR A 5 -14.11 -3.16 6.76
N ILE A 6 -13.76 -2.24 5.82
CA ILE A 6 -12.49 -1.52 5.83
C ILE A 6 -12.75 -0.05 6.18
N HIS A 7 -12.28 0.37 7.36
CA HIS A 7 -12.33 1.77 7.79
C HIS A 7 -11.11 2.51 7.29
N THR A 8 -11.30 3.46 6.39
CA THR A 8 -10.20 4.23 5.79
C THR A 8 -10.66 5.54 5.17
N ILE A 9 -9.72 6.45 4.92
CA ILE A 9 -9.88 7.57 4.01
C ILE A 9 -9.42 7.10 2.62
N PRO A 10 -10.17 7.36 1.52
CA PRO A 10 -9.71 7.09 0.16
C PRO A 10 -8.34 7.70 -0.12
N GLY A 11 -7.48 6.96 -0.83
CA GLY A 11 -6.11 7.39 -1.12
C GLY A 11 -5.06 6.86 -0.13
N SER A 12 -5.46 6.06 0.88
CA SER A 12 -4.48 5.37 1.73
C SER A 12 -3.82 4.20 0.98
N PRO A 13 -2.49 4.20 0.77
CA PRO A 13 -1.81 3.07 0.13
C PRO A 13 -1.88 1.80 0.98
N PHE A 14 -1.92 1.93 2.30
CA PHE A 14 -2.05 0.81 3.22
C PHE A 14 -3.44 0.16 3.16
N ALA A 15 -4.50 0.96 3.07
CA ALA A 15 -5.84 0.42 2.86
C ALA A 15 -5.98 -0.24 1.48
N ARG A 16 -5.36 0.36 0.45
CA ARG A 16 -5.33 -0.23 -0.89
C ARG A 16 -4.62 -1.59 -0.87
N ALA A 17 -3.53 -1.74 -0.12
CA ALA A 17 -2.87 -3.04 0.05
C ALA A 17 -3.82 -4.12 0.59
N VAL A 18 -4.63 -3.77 1.59
CA VAL A 18 -5.67 -4.67 2.15
C VAL A 18 -6.72 -5.02 1.10
N MET A 19 -7.25 -4.02 0.38
CA MET A 19 -8.23 -4.24 -0.68
C MET A 19 -7.66 -5.15 -1.78
N VAL A 20 -6.42 -4.92 -2.22
CA VAL A 20 -5.73 -5.77 -3.18
C VAL A 20 -5.65 -7.21 -2.71
N ALA A 21 -5.28 -7.45 -1.45
CA ALA A 21 -5.21 -8.81 -0.92
C ALA A 21 -6.60 -9.49 -0.88
N LEU A 22 -7.66 -8.75 -0.54
CA LEU A 22 -9.03 -9.27 -0.55
C LEU A 22 -9.50 -9.60 -1.97
N GLU A 23 -9.19 -8.74 -2.96
CA GLU A 23 -9.46 -9.00 -4.39
C GLU A 23 -8.72 -10.24 -4.90
N GLU A 24 -7.41 -10.38 -4.58
CA GLU A 24 -6.63 -11.58 -4.94
C GLU A 24 -7.17 -12.88 -4.35
N LYS A 25 -7.86 -12.78 -3.22
CA LYS A 25 -8.51 -13.90 -2.52
C LYS A 25 -9.98 -14.08 -2.91
N ALA A 26 -10.54 -13.25 -3.75
CA ALA A 26 -11.96 -13.19 -4.07
C ALA A 26 -12.85 -13.14 -2.80
N LEU A 27 -12.40 -12.41 -1.77
CA LEU A 27 -13.14 -12.20 -0.54
C LEU A 27 -13.96 -10.92 -0.61
N ALA A 28 -15.23 -11.01 -0.25
CA ALA A 28 -16.12 -9.86 -0.25
C ALA A 28 -15.73 -8.83 0.82
N TRP A 29 -15.75 -7.56 0.44
CA TRP A 29 -15.45 -6.46 1.35
C TRP A 29 -16.32 -5.24 1.03
N ARG A 30 -16.44 -4.37 2.02
CA ARG A 30 -17.11 -3.07 1.91
C ARG A 30 -16.28 -1.98 2.57
N LEU A 31 -16.47 -0.77 2.07
CA LEU A 31 -15.82 0.42 2.63
C LEU A 31 -16.67 1.02 3.73
N ALA A 32 -16.03 1.40 4.85
CA ALA A 32 -16.56 2.30 5.86
C ALA A 32 -15.70 3.58 5.82
N PRO A 33 -16.11 4.59 5.02
CA PRO A 33 -15.27 5.75 4.78
C PRO A 33 -15.14 6.59 6.06
N LEU A 34 -13.91 7.07 6.30
CA LEU A 34 -13.59 7.99 7.39
C LEU A 34 -13.48 9.42 6.84
N ALA A 35 -13.98 10.38 7.59
CA ALA A 35 -13.79 11.78 7.24
C ALA A 35 -12.33 12.22 7.44
N PRO A 36 -11.76 13.06 6.56
CA PRO A 36 -10.48 13.71 6.82
C PRO A 36 -10.46 14.38 8.20
N GLY A 37 -9.39 14.15 8.98
CA GLY A 37 -9.26 14.69 10.34
C GLY A 37 -9.89 13.85 11.45
N SER A 38 -10.70 12.82 11.15
CA SER A 38 -11.37 11.98 12.16
C SER A 38 -10.47 10.93 12.82
N LEU A 39 -9.28 10.66 12.28
CA LEU A 39 -8.41 9.58 12.76
C LEU A 39 -8.00 9.70 14.23
N LYS A 40 -7.97 10.91 14.77
CA LYS A 40 -7.63 11.19 16.17
C LYS A 40 -8.86 11.48 17.04
N GLN A 41 -10.05 11.07 16.61
CA GLN A 41 -11.31 11.31 17.28
C GLN A 41 -12.07 10.01 17.53
N GLN A 42 -13.02 10.03 18.46
CA GLN A 42 -13.98 8.94 18.60
C GLN A 42 -15.00 8.98 17.44
N PRO A 43 -15.51 7.83 17.00
CA PRO A 43 -15.28 6.49 17.53
C PRO A 43 -14.01 5.79 16.96
N HIS A 44 -13.23 6.44 16.07
CA HIS A 44 -12.10 5.76 15.41
C HIS A 44 -11.00 5.35 16.39
N LEU A 45 -10.70 6.17 17.41
CA LEU A 45 -9.70 5.83 18.43
C LEU A 45 -10.04 4.58 19.24
N SER A 46 -11.31 4.22 19.37
CA SER A 46 -11.71 2.95 20.01
C SER A 46 -11.36 1.74 19.15
N ARG A 47 -11.28 1.89 17.81
CA ARG A 47 -10.88 0.84 16.88
C ARG A 47 -9.37 0.78 16.67
N HIS A 48 -8.71 1.95 16.65
CA HIS A 48 -7.28 2.10 16.41
C HIS A 48 -6.67 3.09 17.40
N PRO A 49 -6.11 2.64 18.52
CA PRO A 49 -5.66 3.53 19.61
C PRO A 49 -4.54 4.49 19.17
N PHE A 50 -3.79 4.17 18.11
CA PHE A 50 -2.76 5.05 17.57
C PHE A 50 -3.32 6.05 16.52
N GLY A 51 -4.64 5.98 16.21
CA GLY A 51 -5.31 6.88 15.25
C GLY A 51 -4.69 6.85 13.87
N ARG A 52 -4.51 5.65 13.33
CA ARG A 52 -4.07 5.39 11.97
C ARG A 52 -5.15 4.62 11.20
N MET A 53 -4.88 4.31 9.94
CA MET A 53 -5.72 3.52 9.04
C MET A 53 -4.84 2.61 8.18
N PRO A 54 -5.39 1.47 7.67
CA PRO A 54 -6.75 1.00 7.82
C PRO A 54 -7.04 0.31 9.15
N VAL A 55 -8.33 0.21 9.50
CA VAL A 55 -8.85 -0.79 10.43
C VAL A 55 -9.77 -1.72 9.65
N VAL A 56 -9.71 -3.00 9.96
CA VAL A 56 -10.56 -4.02 9.35
C VAL A 56 -11.43 -4.66 10.44
N GLU A 57 -12.72 -4.82 10.16
CA GLU A 57 -13.64 -5.63 10.94
C GLU A 57 -14.06 -6.84 10.11
N HIS A 58 -14.00 -8.04 10.70
CA HIS A 58 -14.47 -9.28 10.11
C HIS A 58 -15.32 -10.03 11.15
N GLY A 59 -16.63 -9.88 11.08
CA GLY A 59 -17.54 -10.31 12.14
C GLY A 59 -17.31 -9.48 13.41
N ASP A 60 -17.01 -10.15 14.50
CA ASP A 60 -16.70 -9.58 15.82
C ASP A 60 -15.19 -9.30 16.01
N PHE A 61 -14.35 -9.66 15.01
CA PHE A 61 -12.91 -9.46 15.07
C PHE A 61 -12.49 -8.15 14.43
N THR A 62 -11.87 -7.27 15.22
CA THR A 62 -11.30 -6.00 14.75
C THR A 62 -9.78 -6.10 14.72
N LEU A 63 -9.16 -5.72 13.59
CA LEU A 63 -7.72 -5.79 13.38
C LEU A 63 -7.20 -4.51 12.73
N TYR A 64 -6.07 -4.05 13.20
CA TYR A 64 -5.26 -2.98 12.60
C TYR A 64 -3.81 -3.43 12.42
N GLU A 65 -2.93 -2.59 11.86
CA GLU A 65 -1.61 -2.90 11.30
C GLU A 65 -1.72 -3.68 9.97
N THR A 66 -1.38 -3.02 8.89
CA THR A 66 -1.55 -3.56 7.53
C THR A 66 -0.91 -4.93 7.35
N GLN A 67 0.30 -5.12 7.84
CA GLN A 67 0.99 -6.42 7.73
C GLN A 67 0.25 -7.54 8.48
N ALA A 68 -0.33 -7.24 9.64
CA ALA A 68 -1.13 -8.22 10.39
C ALA A 68 -2.41 -8.57 9.62
N ILE A 69 -3.09 -7.55 9.06
CA ILE A 69 -4.30 -7.73 8.26
C ILE A 69 -4.00 -8.59 7.02
N LEU A 70 -2.93 -8.29 6.28
CA LEU A 70 -2.54 -9.04 5.08
C LEU A 70 -2.27 -10.52 5.40
N ARG A 71 -1.54 -10.80 6.47
CA ARG A 71 -1.29 -12.18 6.90
C ARG A 71 -2.53 -12.90 7.41
N TYR A 72 -3.44 -12.19 8.07
CA TYR A 72 -4.73 -12.74 8.47
C TYR A 72 -5.56 -13.16 7.26
N ILE A 73 -5.67 -12.29 6.24
CA ILE A 73 -6.38 -12.59 4.99
C ILE A 73 -5.79 -13.81 4.29
N ASP A 74 -4.46 -13.88 4.16
CA ASP A 74 -3.79 -14.98 3.47
C ASP A 74 -3.97 -16.33 4.19
N ARG A 75 -3.95 -16.33 5.53
CA ARG A 75 -4.20 -17.54 6.35
C ARG A 75 -5.66 -17.97 6.33
N LEU A 76 -6.59 -17.00 6.32
CA LEU A 76 -8.04 -17.29 6.29
C LEU A 76 -8.44 -17.94 4.97
N ALA A 77 -7.88 -17.49 3.86
CA ALA A 77 -8.09 -18.03 2.52
C ALA A 77 -6.75 -18.45 1.90
N PRO A 78 -6.25 -19.66 2.19
CA PRO A 78 -4.89 -20.05 1.81
C PRO A 78 -4.68 -20.24 0.30
N LYS A 79 -5.72 -20.17 -0.51
CA LYS A 79 -5.64 -20.28 -1.98
C LYS A 79 -6.31 -19.09 -2.67
N PRO A 80 -5.64 -18.51 -3.71
CA PRO A 80 -4.23 -18.70 -4.07
C PRO A 80 -3.30 -18.22 -2.95
N PRO A 81 -2.13 -18.85 -2.72
CA PRO A 81 -1.20 -18.40 -1.68
C PRO A 81 -0.57 -17.05 -2.08
N LEU A 82 -0.55 -16.10 -1.12
CA LEU A 82 0.17 -14.83 -1.26
C LEU A 82 1.46 -14.79 -0.43
N THR A 83 1.69 -15.82 0.38
CA THR A 83 2.95 -16.08 1.08
C THR A 83 3.68 -17.22 0.37
N PRO A 84 4.94 -17.02 -0.08
CA PRO A 84 5.73 -18.09 -0.67
C PRO A 84 5.90 -19.29 0.27
N ALA A 85 5.88 -20.51 -0.28
CA ALA A 85 6.09 -21.72 0.51
C ALA A 85 7.57 -21.92 0.91
N ASP A 86 8.52 -21.44 0.09
CA ASP A 86 9.93 -21.46 0.44
C ASP A 86 10.23 -20.48 1.59
N PRO A 87 10.90 -20.94 2.69
CA PRO A 87 11.16 -20.08 3.84
C PRO A 87 12.03 -18.85 3.54
N ARG A 88 12.94 -18.94 2.56
CA ARG A 88 13.80 -17.81 2.17
C ARG A 88 13.01 -16.76 1.41
N ALA A 89 12.15 -17.19 0.49
CA ALA A 89 11.25 -16.31 -0.24
C ALA A 89 10.23 -15.66 0.70
N ALA A 90 9.66 -16.40 1.66
CA ALA A 90 8.79 -15.87 2.69
C ALA A 90 9.49 -14.82 3.58
N ALA A 91 10.73 -15.09 3.99
CA ALA A 91 11.52 -14.13 4.75
C ALA A 91 11.85 -12.86 3.92
N ARG A 92 12.09 -13.01 2.60
CA ARG A 92 12.28 -11.88 1.69
C ARG A 92 11.01 -11.05 1.55
N MET A 93 9.87 -11.71 1.42
CA MET A 93 8.56 -11.04 1.44
C MET A 93 8.38 -10.20 2.71
N ASP A 94 8.65 -10.78 3.88
CA ASP A 94 8.54 -10.09 5.17
C ASP A 94 9.52 -8.91 5.28
N GLN A 95 10.75 -9.08 4.80
CA GLN A 95 11.75 -8.00 4.74
C GLN A 95 11.27 -6.83 3.89
N LEU A 96 10.73 -7.10 2.70
CA LEU A 96 10.22 -6.06 1.79
C LEU A 96 9.00 -5.34 2.37
N MET A 97 8.12 -6.06 3.06
CA MET A 97 6.99 -5.44 3.77
C MET A 97 7.47 -4.50 4.89
N ASN A 98 8.52 -4.88 5.63
CA ASN A 98 9.13 -3.99 6.63
C ASN A 98 9.85 -2.80 6.00
N ILE A 99 10.56 -3.00 4.88
CA ILE A 99 11.18 -1.89 4.12
C ILE A 99 10.09 -0.91 3.66
N SER A 100 8.93 -1.42 3.23
CA SER A 100 7.79 -0.61 2.84
C SER A 100 7.31 0.30 3.97
N ASP A 101 7.15 -0.23 5.20
CA ASP A 101 6.67 0.55 6.35
C ASP A 101 7.69 1.57 6.83
N TRP A 102 8.92 1.12 7.06
CA TRP A 102 9.91 1.91 7.80
C TRP A 102 10.74 2.85 6.93
N TYR A 103 10.93 2.50 5.67
CA TYR A 103 11.83 3.27 4.80
C TYR A 103 11.12 3.88 3.61
N LEU A 104 10.29 3.10 2.90
CA LEU A 104 9.56 3.63 1.75
C LEU A 104 8.47 4.61 2.19
N PHE A 105 7.56 4.20 3.06
CA PHE A 105 6.48 5.09 3.48
C PHE A 105 6.98 6.22 4.38
N GLN A 106 7.55 5.89 5.55
CA GLN A 106 7.91 6.91 6.55
C GLN A 106 9.08 7.80 6.14
N GLY A 107 9.86 7.35 5.17
CA GLY A 107 11.05 8.06 4.74
C GLY A 107 10.94 8.76 3.40
N VAL A 108 10.00 8.33 2.55
CA VAL A 108 9.91 8.79 1.16
C VAL A 108 8.48 9.12 0.79
N GLY A 109 7.55 8.15 0.91
CA GLY A 109 6.18 8.30 0.45
C GLY A 109 5.40 9.38 1.19
N ASN A 110 5.52 9.44 2.52
CA ASN A 110 4.89 10.48 3.34
C ASN A 110 5.51 11.88 3.17
N VAL A 111 6.60 11.99 2.42
CA VAL A 111 7.22 13.26 2.04
C VAL A 111 6.94 13.54 0.57
N ILE A 112 7.56 12.80 -0.36
CA ILE A 112 7.49 13.11 -1.79
C ILE A 112 6.06 12.90 -2.33
N ALA A 113 5.47 11.72 -2.14
CA ALA A 113 4.12 11.45 -2.64
C ALA A 113 3.07 12.30 -1.91
N PHE A 114 3.27 12.63 -0.63
CA PHE A 114 2.40 13.59 0.06
C PHE A 114 2.50 14.98 -0.57
N GLN A 115 3.69 15.53 -0.75
CA GLN A 115 3.89 16.87 -1.32
C GLN A 115 3.36 16.97 -2.76
N ARG A 116 3.57 15.93 -3.58
CA ARG A 116 3.24 15.96 -5.01
C ARG A 116 1.80 15.54 -5.33
N VAL A 117 1.24 14.58 -4.60
CA VAL A 117 -0.02 13.92 -4.97
C VAL A 117 -1.11 14.12 -3.91
N VAL A 118 -0.86 13.66 -2.68
CA VAL A 118 -1.91 13.61 -1.65
C VAL A 118 -2.23 15.01 -1.10
N GLY A 119 -1.21 15.76 -0.75
CA GLY A 119 -1.35 17.10 -0.15
C GLY A 119 -2.11 18.08 -1.06
N PRO A 120 -1.70 18.26 -2.32
CA PRO A 120 -2.42 19.11 -3.27
C PRO A 120 -3.87 18.65 -3.50
N ARG A 121 -4.09 17.34 -3.67
CA ARG A 121 -5.41 16.80 -3.99
C ARG A 121 -6.41 16.87 -2.83
N VAL A 122 -5.96 16.65 -1.60
CA VAL A 122 -6.85 16.53 -0.43
C VAL A 122 -6.90 17.80 0.40
N PHE A 123 -5.77 18.51 0.50
CA PHE A 123 -5.60 19.63 1.42
C PHE A 123 -5.25 20.96 0.73
N GLY A 124 -5.12 20.98 -0.60
CA GLY A 124 -4.69 22.17 -1.35
C GLY A 124 -3.26 22.64 -1.02
N VAL A 125 -2.41 21.73 -0.56
CA VAL A 125 -1.01 22.04 -0.21
C VAL A 125 -0.22 22.39 -1.47
N ILE A 126 0.57 23.45 -1.41
CA ILE A 126 1.57 23.77 -2.42
C ILE A 126 2.84 22.97 -2.09
N PRO A 127 3.41 22.21 -3.04
CA PRO A 127 4.61 21.42 -2.80
C PRO A 127 5.80 22.26 -2.32
N ASP A 128 6.47 21.80 -1.27
CA ASP A 128 7.71 22.39 -0.76
C ASP A 128 8.91 21.70 -1.42
N GLU A 129 9.52 22.39 -2.36
CA GLU A 129 10.66 21.88 -3.14
C GLU A 129 11.89 21.60 -2.27
N ALA A 130 12.11 22.35 -1.21
CA ALA A 130 13.27 22.16 -0.31
C ALA A 130 13.10 20.87 0.50
N VAL A 131 11.89 20.60 1.00
CA VAL A 131 11.56 19.36 1.71
C VAL A 131 11.70 18.14 0.79
N ILE A 132 11.23 18.26 -0.45
CA ILE A 132 11.37 17.19 -1.46
C ILE A 132 12.85 16.94 -1.76
N ALA A 133 13.62 17.99 -2.07
CA ALA A 133 15.04 17.88 -2.38
C ALA A 133 15.83 17.22 -1.24
N ALA A 134 15.56 17.59 0.02
CA ALA A 134 16.18 16.98 1.19
C ALA A 134 15.86 15.49 1.36
N CYS A 135 14.73 15.02 0.81
CA CYS A 135 14.30 13.62 0.88
C CYS A 135 14.97 12.73 -0.20
N LEU A 136 15.42 13.30 -1.33
CA LEU A 136 15.91 12.54 -2.49
C LEU A 136 17.05 11.56 -2.19
N PRO A 137 18.09 11.89 -1.38
CA PRO A 137 19.15 10.92 -1.07
C PRO A 137 18.60 9.66 -0.41
N LYS A 138 17.67 9.80 0.52
CA LYS A 138 17.00 8.69 1.19
C LYS A 138 16.10 7.90 0.22
N ALA A 139 15.39 8.59 -0.66
CA ALA A 139 14.57 7.96 -1.68
C ALA A 139 15.42 7.07 -2.61
N ARG A 140 16.59 7.55 -3.06
CA ARG A 140 17.53 6.76 -3.87
C ARG A 140 17.92 5.48 -3.17
N THR A 141 18.38 5.55 -1.91
CA THR A 141 18.76 4.36 -1.14
C THR A 141 17.64 3.31 -1.09
N VAL A 142 16.39 3.75 -0.89
CA VAL A 142 15.23 2.86 -0.80
C VAL A 142 14.92 2.24 -2.17
N PHE A 143 14.94 3.03 -3.24
CA PHE A 143 14.67 2.54 -4.59
C PHE A 143 15.76 1.59 -5.07
N ASP A 144 17.04 1.93 -4.85
CA ASP A 144 18.19 1.07 -5.16
C ASP A 144 18.06 -0.29 -4.46
N GLU A 145 17.70 -0.29 -3.17
CA GLU A 145 17.57 -1.53 -2.41
C GLU A 145 16.38 -2.38 -2.85
N ILE A 146 15.20 -1.78 -3.08
CA ILE A 146 14.04 -2.54 -3.57
C ILE A 146 14.33 -3.10 -4.97
N ALA A 147 14.95 -2.33 -5.86
CA ALA A 147 15.33 -2.78 -7.20
C ALA A 147 16.37 -3.91 -7.14
N ARG A 148 17.35 -3.82 -6.24
CA ARG A 148 18.36 -4.87 -6.00
C ARG A 148 17.72 -6.16 -5.49
N LEU A 149 16.77 -6.04 -4.54
CA LEU A 149 16.08 -7.21 -3.98
C LEU A 149 15.11 -7.86 -4.97
N LEU A 150 14.50 -7.06 -5.85
CA LEU A 150 13.69 -7.56 -6.97
C LEU A 150 14.56 -8.34 -7.96
N GLY A 151 15.74 -7.82 -8.33
CA GLY A 151 16.60 -8.45 -9.33
C GLY A 151 15.87 -8.71 -10.64
N ASP A 152 16.01 -9.93 -11.15
CA ASP A 152 15.38 -10.38 -12.40
C ASP A 152 14.04 -11.12 -12.15
N GLN A 153 13.54 -11.13 -10.92
CA GLN A 153 12.31 -11.83 -10.55
C GLN A 153 11.06 -11.14 -11.13
N ALA A 154 10.02 -11.94 -11.36
CA ALA A 154 8.74 -11.41 -11.86
C ALA A 154 8.04 -10.56 -10.80
N PHE A 155 8.10 -10.94 -9.52
CA PHE A 155 7.52 -10.25 -8.37
C PHE A 155 8.53 -10.14 -7.23
N LEU A 156 8.22 -9.34 -6.22
CA LEU A 156 9.15 -8.96 -5.16
C LEU A 156 9.70 -10.14 -4.33
N ALA A 157 8.95 -11.23 -4.24
CA ALA A 157 9.37 -12.41 -3.48
C ALA A 157 9.47 -13.69 -4.33
N GLY A 158 9.65 -13.57 -5.64
CA GLY A 158 9.80 -14.69 -6.56
C GLY A 158 9.00 -14.54 -7.86
N ASP A 159 8.55 -15.68 -8.39
CA ASP A 159 7.85 -15.73 -9.68
C ASP A 159 6.34 -15.50 -9.57
N ALA A 160 5.79 -15.50 -8.35
CA ALA A 160 4.38 -15.30 -8.06
C ALA A 160 4.14 -14.02 -7.27
N PHE A 161 2.98 -13.40 -7.52
CA PHE A 161 2.49 -12.24 -6.74
C PHE A 161 2.36 -12.61 -5.26
N SER A 162 2.82 -11.73 -4.38
CA SER A 162 2.90 -11.96 -2.93
C SER A 162 2.33 -10.78 -2.12
N LEU A 163 2.26 -10.94 -0.80
CA LEU A 163 1.89 -9.86 0.11
C LEU A 163 2.86 -8.67 0.04
N ALA A 164 4.13 -8.90 -0.34
CA ALA A 164 5.08 -7.80 -0.56
C ALA A 164 4.65 -6.93 -1.74
N ASP A 165 4.21 -7.54 -2.83
CA ASP A 165 3.72 -6.81 -4.01
C ASP A 165 2.44 -6.04 -3.68
N ALA A 166 1.51 -6.68 -2.97
CA ALA A 166 0.27 -6.04 -2.52
C ALA A 166 0.53 -4.80 -1.65
N MET A 167 1.60 -4.80 -0.84
CA MET A 167 1.93 -3.73 0.08
C MET A 167 2.78 -2.62 -0.55
N VAL A 168 3.75 -2.97 -1.40
CA VAL A 168 4.70 -2.02 -2.00
C VAL A 168 4.10 -1.31 -3.21
N ALA A 169 3.35 -2.03 -4.06
CA ALA A 169 2.83 -1.45 -5.31
C ALA A 169 1.95 -0.22 -5.13
N PRO A 170 1.00 -0.15 -4.17
CA PRO A 170 0.20 1.05 -3.96
C PRO A 170 1.02 2.30 -3.58
N GLN A 171 2.16 2.12 -2.90
CA GLN A 171 3.05 3.21 -2.55
C GLN A 171 3.90 3.66 -3.75
N MET A 172 4.42 2.70 -4.50
CA MET A 172 5.18 2.97 -5.73
C MET A 172 4.30 3.59 -6.83
N ASP A 173 3.02 3.24 -6.87
CA ASP A 173 2.06 3.83 -7.79
C ASP A 173 1.85 5.34 -7.52
N PHE A 174 1.87 5.77 -6.25
CA PHE A 174 1.92 7.19 -5.92
C PHE A 174 3.23 7.85 -6.33
N MET A 175 4.36 7.18 -6.10
CA MET A 175 5.66 7.70 -6.52
C MET A 175 5.75 7.83 -8.05
N ALA A 176 5.14 6.90 -8.79
CA ALA A 176 5.11 6.94 -10.26
C ALA A 176 4.34 8.15 -10.84
N GLN A 177 3.52 8.81 -10.03
CA GLN A 177 2.80 10.03 -10.41
C GLN A 177 3.62 11.31 -10.13
N THR A 178 4.83 11.19 -9.61
CA THR A 178 5.69 12.32 -9.26
C THR A 178 6.77 12.57 -10.30
N PRO A 179 7.22 13.82 -10.51
CA PRO A 179 8.35 14.12 -11.40
C PRO A 179 9.64 13.38 -11.01
N GLU A 180 9.82 13.11 -9.72
CA GLU A 180 10.99 12.45 -9.16
C GLU A 180 11.14 10.99 -9.59
N TRP A 181 10.05 10.32 -9.98
CA TRP A 181 10.02 8.92 -10.40
C TRP A 181 11.04 8.61 -11.49
N THR A 182 11.08 9.40 -12.55
CA THR A 182 12.00 9.18 -13.68
C THR A 182 13.45 9.16 -13.24
N ALA A 183 13.86 10.10 -12.38
CA ALA A 183 15.22 10.18 -11.88
C ALA A 183 15.56 9.06 -10.88
N LEU A 184 14.58 8.63 -10.07
CA LEU A 184 14.75 7.55 -9.08
C LEU A 184 14.80 6.17 -9.73
N THR A 185 14.18 6.00 -10.90
CA THR A 185 14.12 4.70 -11.61
C THR A 185 15.03 4.61 -12.82
N ALA A 186 15.79 5.66 -13.15
CA ALA A 186 16.65 5.71 -14.34
C ALA A 186 17.62 4.52 -14.47
N ALA A 187 18.15 4.04 -13.33
CA ALA A 187 19.02 2.87 -13.25
C ALA A 187 18.28 1.55 -12.99
N HIS A 188 16.96 1.59 -12.84
CA HIS A 188 16.13 0.47 -12.35
C HIS A 188 14.97 0.11 -13.29
N PRO A 189 15.23 -0.30 -14.56
CA PRO A 189 14.17 -0.68 -15.49
C PRO A 189 13.35 -1.88 -15.00
N ASN A 190 13.95 -2.75 -14.18
CA ASN A 190 13.26 -3.87 -13.55
C ASN A 190 12.13 -3.41 -12.62
N LEU A 191 12.35 -2.33 -11.85
CA LEU A 191 11.35 -1.76 -10.95
C LEU A 191 10.17 -1.14 -11.72
N VAL A 192 10.46 -0.46 -12.83
CA VAL A 192 9.44 0.08 -13.73
C VAL A 192 8.60 -1.05 -14.35
N ALA A 193 9.26 -2.09 -14.87
CA ALA A 193 8.60 -3.24 -15.48
C ALA A 193 7.77 -4.02 -14.44
N TRP A 194 8.29 -4.18 -13.21
CA TRP A 194 7.55 -4.81 -12.10
C TRP A 194 6.29 -4.01 -11.76
N LEU A 195 6.38 -2.70 -11.60
CA LEU A 195 5.22 -1.87 -11.25
C LEU A 195 4.15 -1.91 -12.35
N ALA A 196 4.56 -1.84 -13.62
CA ALA A 196 3.65 -1.94 -14.75
C ALA A 196 2.91 -3.30 -14.77
N ARG A 197 3.64 -4.40 -14.58
CA ARG A 197 3.06 -5.75 -14.50
C ARG A 197 2.12 -5.90 -13.30
N THR A 198 2.48 -5.34 -12.18
CA THR A 198 1.70 -5.40 -10.95
C THR A 198 0.41 -4.58 -11.10
N ASN A 199 0.49 -3.34 -11.59
CA ASN A 199 -0.69 -2.49 -11.83
C ASN A 199 -1.65 -3.03 -12.90
N ALA A 200 -1.20 -3.89 -13.81
CA ALA A 200 -2.05 -4.56 -14.78
C ALA A 200 -2.93 -5.68 -14.16
N ARG A 201 -2.72 -6.05 -12.91
CA ARG A 201 -3.55 -7.05 -12.24
C ARG A 201 -4.95 -6.52 -11.97
N PRO A 202 -6.00 -7.35 -12.12
CA PRO A 202 -7.39 -6.94 -11.84
C PRO A 202 -7.56 -6.35 -10.42
N SER A 203 -6.88 -6.92 -9.42
CA SER A 203 -6.93 -6.46 -8.03
C SER A 203 -6.43 -5.03 -7.85
N LEU A 204 -5.32 -4.66 -8.52
CA LEU A 204 -4.79 -3.29 -8.49
C LEU A 204 -5.68 -2.33 -9.30
N ALA A 205 -6.19 -2.77 -10.44
CA ALA A 205 -7.09 -1.98 -11.28
C ALA A 205 -8.42 -1.68 -10.58
N ALA A 206 -8.97 -2.63 -9.81
CA ALA A 206 -10.23 -2.48 -9.08
C ALA A 206 -10.11 -1.57 -7.83
N THR A 207 -8.91 -1.29 -7.36
CA THR A 207 -8.65 -0.59 -6.09
C THR A 207 -7.91 0.74 -6.25
N THR A 208 -8.01 1.38 -7.42
CA THR A 208 -7.44 2.72 -7.65
C THR A 208 -8.06 3.77 -6.73
N TRP A 209 -7.32 4.85 -6.45
CA TRP A 209 -7.84 5.93 -5.60
C TRP A 209 -9.21 6.43 -6.08
N ASP A 210 -9.36 6.68 -7.38
CA ASP A 210 -10.60 7.22 -7.94
C ASP A 210 -11.78 6.27 -7.73
N LEU A 211 -11.59 4.96 -7.98
CA LEU A 211 -12.64 3.96 -7.75
C LEU A 211 -13.01 3.85 -6.26
N VAL A 212 -12.03 3.85 -5.37
CA VAL A 212 -12.26 3.81 -3.91
C VAL A 212 -12.95 5.10 -3.44
N ALA A 213 -12.62 6.26 -4.01
CA ALA A 213 -13.30 7.51 -3.72
C ALA A 213 -14.77 7.50 -4.17
N GLU A 214 -15.07 6.91 -5.33
CA GLU A 214 -16.46 6.73 -5.78
C GLU A 214 -17.23 5.75 -4.89
N LEU A 215 -16.59 4.66 -4.44
CA LEU A 215 -17.21 3.75 -3.46
C LEU A 215 -17.51 4.45 -2.14
N ALA A 216 -16.59 5.31 -1.67
CA ALA A 216 -16.78 6.08 -0.44
C ALA A 216 -17.98 7.03 -0.52
N LYS A 217 -18.19 7.70 -1.66
CA LYS A 217 -19.37 8.56 -1.89
C LYS A 217 -20.69 7.79 -1.84
N LYS A 218 -20.69 6.54 -2.27
CA LYS A 218 -21.89 5.68 -2.26
C LYS A 218 -22.18 5.08 -0.88
N ALA A 219 -21.16 4.99 -0.02
CA ALA A 219 -21.25 4.40 1.32
C ALA A 219 -21.50 5.45 2.42
N ALA A 220 -21.39 6.76 2.12
CA ALA A 220 -21.65 7.87 3.03
C ALA A 220 -23.14 8.27 3.03
#